data_d1c70c89089a5c331daa4c5a33b917cf
#
_entry.id   d1c70c89089a5c331daa4c5a33b917cf
#
_cell.length_a   1.000
_cell.length_b   1.000
_cell.length_c   1.000
_cell.angle_alpha   90.00
_cell.angle_beta   90.00
_cell.angle_gamma   90.00
#
_symmetry.space_group_name_H-M   'P 1'
#
loop_
_entity.id
_entity.type
_entity.pdbx_description
1 polymer ?
#
loop_
_entity_poly.entity_id
_entity_poly.type
_entity_poly.pdbx_seq_one_letter_code
_entity_poly.pdbx_strand_id
1 'polypeptide(L)'
;MLRRVVFDTSVVVAGLRTRLGAANALLRLIARGRLIPLATPPLFLEYEDVLSRPEHRLAHGLSPDELEEFLQELAALIEPVEVHFLWRPQIRDPKDEMVLEAAINGDADALITYNVADFDSAARRFAIPVLRPAEVLKKVKS
;
A
#
# COMPACT_ATOMS: atom_id res chain seq x y z
N MET A 1 -14.35 -11.69 0.33
CA MET A 1 -13.73 -11.39 -0.96
C MET A 1 -12.63 -10.34 -0.78
N LEU A 2 -11.49 -10.53 -1.38
CA LEU A 2 -10.36 -9.62 -1.24
C LEU A 2 -10.49 -8.49 -2.27
N ARG A 3 -10.86 -7.30 -1.82
CA ARG A 3 -11.07 -6.17 -2.73
C ARG A 3 -10.50 -4.85 -2.20
N ARG A 4 -10.79 -4.50 -0.95
CA ARG A 4 -10.35 -3.25 -0.32
C ARG A 4 -9.10 -3.52 0.48
N VAL A 5 -7.98 -2.89 0.09
CA VAL A 5 -6.66 -3.24 0.60
C VAL A 5 -5.83 -2.01 0.92
N VAL A 6 -4.90 -2.17 1.86
CA VAL A 6 -3.92 -1.13 2.17
C VAL A 6 -2.55 -1.63 1.72
N PHE A 7 -1.83 -0.79 0.99
CA PHE A 7 -0.46 -1.11 0.56
C PHE A 7 0.55 -0.45 1.48
N ASP A 8 1.47 -1.27 2.00
CA ASP A 8 2.69 -0.75 2.58
C ASP A 8 3.50 -0.05 1.49
N THR A 9 4.21 1.00 1.85
CA THR A 9 5.02 1.79 0.92
C THR A 9 5.97 0.92 0.10
N SER A 10 6.53 -0.15 0.70
CA SER A 10 7.42 -1.07 0.00
C SER A 10 6.79 -1.69 -1.25
N VAL A 11 5.49 -1.91 -1.24
CA VAL A 11 4.76 -2.50 -2.37
C VAL A 11 4.62 -1.50 -3.51
N VAL A 12 4.31 -0.25 -3.19
CA VAL A 12 4.21 0.81 -4.20
C VAL A 12 5.57 1.05 -4.86
N VAL A 13 6.63 1.11 -4.05
CA VAL A 13 8.00 1.26 -4.53
C VAL A 13 8.37 0.11 -5.48
N ALA A 14 8.15 -1.12 -5.07
CA ALA A 14 8.46 -2.30 -5.89
C ALA A 14 7.66 -2.31 -7.19
N GLY A 15 6.40 -1.87 -7.14
CA GLY A 15 5.52 -1.84 -8.31
C GLY A 15 6.03 -0.92 -9.41
N LEU A 16 6.64 0.20 -9.05
CA LEU A 16 7.22 1.12 -10.02
C LEU A 16 8.61 0.71 -10.47
N ARG A 17 9.33 -0.05 -9.63
CA ARG A 17 10.70 -0.48 -9.95
C ARG A 17 10.74 -1.60 -10.98
N THR A 18 9.80 -2.54 -10.91
CA THR A 18 9.83 -3.77 -11.69
C THR A 18 8.49 -4.01 -12.37
N ARG A 19 8.45 -3.88 -13.69
CA ARG A 19 7.21 -4.03 -14.48
C ARG A 19 6.63 -5.45 -14.48
N LEU A 20 7.47 -6.46 -14.32
CA LEU A 20 7.06 -7.87 -14.36
C LEU A 20 6.78 -8.46 -12.99
N GLY A 21 6.95 -7.71 -11.92
CA GLY A 21 6.75 -8.20 -10.58
C GLY A 21 5.28 -8.24 -10.15
N ALA A 22 5.03 -8.98 -9.08
CA ALA A 22 3.68 -9.11 -8.51
C ALA A 22 3.12 -7.75 -8.05
N ALA A 23 3.96 -6.89 -7.47
CA ALA A 23 3.51 -5.57 -7.03
C ALA A 23 3.00 -4.72 -8.19
N ASN A 24 3.70 -4.74 -9.33
CA ASN A 24 3.24 -4.02 -10.52
C ASN A 24 1.92 -4.59 -11.02
N ALA A 25 1.75 -5.91 -11.00
CA ALA A 25 0.50 -6.55 -11.38
C ALA A 25 -0.66 -6.07 -10.52
N LEU A 26 -0.42 -5.86 -9.21
CA LEU A 26 -1.45 -5.32 -8.31
C LEU A 26 -1.80 -3.87 -8.67
N LEU A 27 -0.82 -3.05 -9.01
CA LEU A 27 -1.08 -1.67 -9.46
C LEU A 27 -1.96 -1.67 -10.72
N ARG A 28 -1.74 -2.60 -11.63
CA ARG A 28 -2.58 -2.74 -12.82
C ARG A 28 -4.01 -3.18 -12.46
N LEU A 29 -4.18 -4.03 -11.45
CA LEU A 29 -5.51 -4.42 -10.97
C LEU A 29 -6.26 -3.24 -10.38
N ILE A 30 -5.55 -2.34 -9.67
CA ILE A 30 -6.12 -1.09 -9.18
C ILE A 30 -6.64 -0.25 -10.36
N ALA A 31 -5.82 -0.10 -11.39
CA ALA A 31 -6.20 0.68 -12.56
C ALA A 31 -7.43 0.11 -13.28
N ARG A 32 -7.63 -1.20 -13.19
CA ARG A 32 -8.80 -1.89 -13.77
C ARG A 32 -10.01 -1.94 -12.85
N GLY A 33 -9.91 -1.35 -11.66
CA GLY A 33 -11.01 -1.35 -10.68
C GLY A 33 -11.23 -2.67 -9.97
N ARG A 34 -10.30 -3.60 -10.04
CA ARG A 34 -10.42 -4.92 -9.42
C ARG A 34 -9.93 -4.94 -7.97
N LEU A 35 -9.09 -3.99 -7.59
CA LEU A 35 -8.68 -3.73 -6.22
C LEU A 35 -8.92 -2.26 -5.93
N ILE A 36 -9.34 -1.98 -4.70
CA ILE A 36 -9.55 -0.62 -4.22
C ILE A 36 -8.48 -0.33 -3.17
N PRO A 37 -7.53 0.58 -3.47
CA PRO A 37 -6.53 0.94 -2.47
C PRO A 37 -7.11 1.90 -1.46
N LEU A 38 -6.88 1.62 -0.18
CA LEU A 38 -7.27 2.49 0.92
C LEU A 38 -6.04 3.23 1.43
N ALA A 39 -6.18 4.49 1.73
CA ALA A 39 -5.09 5.24 2.36
C ALA A 39 -5.64 6.41 3.15
N THR A 40 -4.95 6.70 4.26
CA THR A 40 -5.12 7.95 4.99
C THR A 40 -4.27 9.02 4.31
N PRO A 41 -4.54 10.31 4.54
CA PRO A 41 -3.65 11.36 4.03
C PRO A 41 -2.18 11.18 4.43
N PRO A 42 -1.84 10.88 5.70
CA PRO A 42 -0.44 10.64 6.05
C PRO A 42 0.22 9.50 5.28
N LEU A 43 -0.50 8.42 5.03
CA LEU A 43 0.04 7.29 4.27
C LEU A 43 0.30 7.67 2.82
N PHE A 44 -0.62 8.39 2.19
CA PHE A 44 -0.40 8.86 0.81
C PHE A 44 0.81 9.78 0.71
N LEU A 45 0.96 10.69 1.67
CA LEU A 45 2.12 11.58 1.72
C LEU A 45 3.43 10.80 1.88
N GLU A 46 3.39 9.69 2.61
CA GLU A 46 4.56 8.81 2.74
C GLU A 46 4.92 8.16 1.40
N TYR A 47 3.93 7.72 0.62
CA TYR A 47 4.18 7.21 -0.74
C TYR A 47 4.90 8.25 -1.58
N GLU A 48 4.37 9.48 -1.59
CA GLU A 48 4.91 10.58 -2.36
C GLU A 48 6.34 10.91 -1.92
N ASP A 49 6.57 11.02 -0.62
CA ASP A 49 7.90 11.33 -0.07
C ASP A 49 8.93 10.28 -0.46
N VAL A 50 8.61 9.01 -0.26
CA VAL A 50 9.56 7.92 -0.54
C VAL A 50 9.87 7.81 -2.03
N LEU A 51 8.84 7.88 -2.89
CA LEU A 51 9.04 7.78 -4.34
C LEU A 51 9.82 8.96 -4.92
N SER A 52 9.83 10.10 -4.25
CA SER A 52 10.55 11.30 -4.69
C SER A 52 12.01 11.30 -4.26
N ARG A 53 12.45 10.37 -3.41
CA ARG A 53 13.86 10.32 -2.96
C ARG A 53 14.77 9.90 -4.10
N PRO A 54 16.01 10.47 -4.14
CA PRO A 54 16.93 10.20 -5.26
C PRO A 54 17.17 8.74 -5.56
N GLU A 55 17.35 7.90 -4.53
CA GLU A 55 17.62 6.46 -4.70
C GLU A 55 16.45 5.75 -5.36
N HIS A 56 15.21 6.15 -5.08
CA HIS A 56 14.02 5.55 -5.68
C HIS A 56 13.76 6.12 -7.07
N ARG A 57 14.05 7.40 -7.28
CA ARG A 57 13.94 8.01 -8.62
C ARG A 57 14.85 7.33 -9.62
N LEU A 58 16.06 6.99 -9.21
CA LEU A 58 16.98 6.22 -10.06
C LEU A 58 16.44 4.82 -10.35
N ALA A 59 15.81 4.20 -9.36
CA ALA A 59 15.32 2.83 -9.50
C ALA A 59 14.09 2.72 -10.42
N HIS A 60 13.10 3.63 -10.28
CA HIS A 60 11.89 3.55 -11.11
C HIS A 60 12.05 4.25 -12.46
N GLY A 61 13.02 5.13 -12.58
CA GLY A 61 13.33 5.79 -13.86
C GLY A 61 12.30 6.78 -14.38
N LEU A 62 11.29 7.14 -13.58
CA LEU A 62 10.28 8.11 -13.98
C LEU A 62 10.82 9.54 -13.87
N SER A 63 10.47 10.39 -14.83
CA SER A 63 10.73 11.81 -14.72
C SER A 63 9.87 12.41 -13.60
N PRO A 64 10.19 13.63 -13.10
CA PRO A 64 9.34 14.29 -12.12
C PRO A 64 7.88 14.42 -12.58
N ASP A 65 7.66 14.74 -13.85
CA ASP A 65 6.30 14.87 -14.41
C ASP A 65 5.59 13.52 -14.49
N GLU A 66 6.29 12.47 -14.87
CA GLU A 66 5.73 11.12 -14.92
C GLU A 66 5.38 10.61 -13.52
N LEU A 67 6.22 10.90 -12.54
CA LEU A 67 5.94 10.52 -11.15
C LEU A 67 4.73 11.27 -10.63
N GLU A 68 4.62 12.56 -10.89
CA GLU A 68 3.47 13.35 -10.49
C GLU A 68 2.18 12.82 -11.12
N GLU A 69 2.23 12.47 -12.40
CA GLU A 69 1.09 11.87 -13.10
C GLU A 69 0.66 10.55 -12.45
N PHE A 70 1.62 9.68 -12.13
CA PHE A 70 1.33 8.43 -11.43
C PHE A 70 0.65 8.69 -10.08
N LEU A 71 1.18 9.63 -9.29
CA LEU A 71 0.62 9.95 -7.98
C LEU A 71 -0.78 10.54 -8.08
N GLN A 72 -1.06 11.36 -9.09
CA GLN A 72 -2.39 11.90 -9.32
C GLN A 72 -3.38 10.79 -9.69
N GLU A 73 -2.97 9.88 -10.55
CA GLU A 73 -3.80 8.74 -10.93
C GLU A 73 -4.09 7.83 -9.73
N LEU A 74 -3.07 7.56 -8.92
CA LEU A 74 -3.23 6.75 -7.72
C LEU A 74 -4.18 7.44 -6.73
N ALA A 75 -3.99 8.75 -6.51
CA ALA A 75 -4.85 9.51 -5.60
C ALA A 75 -6.32 9.47 -6.04
N ALA A 76 -6.57 9.49 -7.35
CA ALA A 76 -7.94 9.42 -7.88
C ALA A 76 -8.59 8.06 -7.64
N LEU A 77 -7.79 7.00 -7.52
CA LEU A 77 -8.27 5.63 -7.32
C LEU A 77 -8.35 5.24 -5.85
N ILE A 78 -7.66 5.96 -4.98
CA ILE A 78 -7.67 5.69 -3.53
C ILE A 78 -9.03 6.02 -2.93
N GLU A 79 -9.54 5.09 -2.11
CA GLU A 79 -10.67 5.37 -1.23
C GLU A 79 -10.09 6.00 0.05
N PRO A 80 -10.39 7.27 0.34
CA PRO A 80 -9.80 7.93 1.51
C PRO A 80 -10.31 7.32 2.81
N VAL A 81 -9.43 7.19 3.77
CA VAL A 81 -9.74 6.66 5.10
C VAL A 81 -9.51 7.76 6.14
N GLU A 82 -10.51 8.00 6.99
CA GLU A 82 -10.37 8.89 8.13
C GLU A 82 -9.88 8.10 9.33
N VAL A 83 -8.95 8.68 10.09
CA VAL A 83 -8.43 8.05 11.29
C VAL A 83 -9.33 8.42 12.46
N HIS A 84 -10.14 7.46 12.90
CA HIS A 84 -11.02 7.61 14.06
C HIS A 84 -10.37 7.05 15.32
N PHE A 85 -9.47 6.08 15.17
CA PHE A 85 -8.83 5.39 16.29
C PHE A 85 -7.32 5.39 16.12
N LEU A 86 -6.61 5.88 17.13
CA LEU A 86 -5.17 5.80 17.23
C LEU A 86 -4.83 4.77 18.30
N TRP A 87 -4.32 3.62 17.85
CA TRP A 87 -3.98 2.50 18.73
C TRP A 87 -2.49 2.42 19.03
N ARG A 88 -1.79 3.53 18.92
CA ARG A 88 -0.34 3.60 19.09
C ARG A 88 0.08 3.45 20.55
N PRO A 89 1.25 2.87 20.80
CA PRO A 89 2.06 2.18 19.80
C PRO A 89 1.70 0.70 19.71
N GLN A 90 1.48 0.20 18.51
CA GLN A 90 1.24 -1.23 18.25
C GLN A 90 2.42 -1.86 17.52
N ILE A 91 3.19 -1.05 16.78
CA ILE A 91 4.34 -1.49 16.00
C ILE A 91 5.50 -0.55 16.34
N ARG A 92 6.72 -1.10 16.27
CA ARG A 92 7.92 -0.34 16.62
C ARG A 92 8.19 0.84 15.70
N ASP A 93 8.03 0.65 14.38
CA ASP A 93 8.31 1.69 13.39
C ASP A 93 7.08 2.57 13.17
N PRO A 94 7.17 3.91 13.37
CA PRO A 94 6.05 4.81 13.12
C PRO A 94 5.50 4.77 11.70
N LYS A 95 6.33 4.44 10.71
CA LYS A 95 5.88 4.33 9.31
C LYS A 95 4.97 3.12 9.13
N ASP A 96 5.30 2.01 9.79
CA ASP A 96 4.47 0.82 9.78
C ASP A 96 3.14 1.08 10.51
N GLU A 97 3.18 1.91 11.55
CA GLU A 97 1.96 2.32 12.26
C GLU A 97 0.96 3.01 11.33
N MET A 98 1.43 3.86 10.43
CA MET A 98 0.55 4.53 9.47
C MET A 98 -0.18 3.54 8.58
N VAL A 99 0.52 2.49 8.16
CA VAL A 99 -0.06 1.45 7.31
C VAL A 99 -1.12 0.67 8.08
N LEU A 100 -0.80 0.26 9.31
CA LEU A 100 -1.74 -0.45 10.17
C LEU A 100 -2.96 0.39 10.50
N GLU A 101 -2.78 1.67 10.83
CA GLU A 101 -3.89 2.58 11.12
C GLU A 101 -4.86 2.71 9.95
N ALA A 102 -4.32 2.80 8.73
CA ALA A 102 -5.16 2.85 7.53
C ALA A 102 -5.99 1.57 7.38
N ALA A 103 -5.38 0.42 7.65
CA ALA A 103 -6.06 -0.86 7.55
C ALA A 103 -7.16 -1.01 8.60
N ILE A 104 -6.89 -0.61 9.84
CA ILE A 104 -7.87 -0.71 10.94
C ILE A 104 -9.03 0.25 10.69
N ASN A 105 -8.74 1.52 10.45
CA ASN A 105 -9.78 2.54 10.29
C ASN A 105 -10.58 2.38 9.01
N GLY A 106 -9.97 1.81 7.97
CA GLY A 106 -10.63 1.54 6.70
C GLY A 106 -11.36 0.20 6.66
N ASP A 107 -11.23 -0.61 7.70
CA ASP A 107 -11.79 -1.97 7.73
C ASP A 107 -11.35 -2.74 6.47
N ALA A 108 -10.06 -2.75 6.23
CA ALA A 108 -9.49 -3.35 5.02
C ALA A 108 -9.65 -4.87 5.00
N ASP A 109 -9.79 -5.43 3.80
CA ASP A 109 -9.81 -6.88 3.62
C ASP A 109 -8.43 -7.48 3.82
N ALA A 110 -7.37 -6.72 3.57
CA ALA A 110 -5.99 -7.15 3.80
C ALA A 110 -5.04 -5.96 3.83
N LEU A 111 -3.91 -6.16 4.51
CA LEU A 111 -2.75 -5.28 4.48
C LEU A 111 -1.69 -5.99 3.63
N ILE A 112 -1.18 -5.32 2.61
CA ILE A 112 -0.25 -5.91 1.66
C ILE A 112 1.15 -5.36 1.86
N THR A 113 2.11 -6.25 2.11
CA THR A 113 3.48 -5.86 2.42
C THR A 113 4.46 -6.98 2.05
N TYR A 114 5.72 -6.61 1.82
CA TYR A 114 6.82 -7.57 1.75
C TYR A 114 7.37 -7.91 3.13
N ASN A 115 7.06 -7.09 4.15
CA ASN A 115 7.58 -7.23 5.50
C ASN A 115 6.53 -7.80 6.45
N VAL A 116 6.02 -8.97 6.14
CA VAL A 116 4.92 -9.60 6.86
C VAL A 116 5.19 -9.69 8.36
N ALA A 117 6.41 -10.06 8.75
CA ALA A 117 6.78 -10.22 10.15
C ALA A 117 6.62 -8.94 10.97
N ASP A 118 6.80 -7.76 10.36
CA ASP A 118 6.69 -6.48 11.05
C ASP A 118 5.25 -6.14 11.43
N PHE A 119 4.28 -6.69 10.72
CA PHE A 119 2.85 -6.38 10.92
C PHE A 119 2.05 -7.50 11.55
N ASP A 120 2.44 -8.75 11.35
CA ASP A 120 1.60 -9.91 11.63
C ASP A 120 1.03 -9.94 13.04
N SER A 121 1.87 -9.73 14.05
CA SER A 121 1.45 -9.78 15.44
C SER A 121 0.40 -8.70 15.78
N ALA A 122 0.63 -7.47 15.34
CA ALA A 122 -0.30 -6.37 15.60
C ALA A 122 -1.59 -6.52 14.80
N ALA A 123 -1.49 -6.92 13.53
CA ALA A 123 -2.65 -7.06 12.66
C ALA A 123 -3.61 -8.16 13.12
N ARG A 124 -3.09 -9.22 13.73
CA ARG A 124 -3.94 -10.29 14.29
C ARG A 124 -4.90 -9.79 15.35
N ARG A 125 -4.49 -8.82 16.14
CA ARG A 125 -5.36 -8.23 17.19
C ARG A 125 -6.59 -7.58 16.60
N PHE A 126 -6.53 -7.16 15.34
CA PHE A 126 -7.61 -6.50 14.64
C PHE A 126 -8.22 -7.36 13.53
N ALA A 127 -7.83 -8.65 13.48
CA ALA A 127 -8.33 -9.61 12.50
C ALA A 127 -8.10 -9.19 11.04
N ILE A 128 -6.95 -8.53 10.77
CA ILE A 128 -6.59 -8.09 9.43
C ILE A 128 -5.56 -9.06 8.84
N PRO A 129 -5.86 -9.72 7.71
CA PRO A 129 -4.87 -10.56 7.04
C PRO A 129 -3.70 -9.72 6.53
N VAL A 130 -2.48 -10.23 6.70
CA VAL A 130 -1.26 -9.60 6.17
C VAL A 130 -0.74 -10.50 5.07
N LEU A 131 -0.68 -9.98 3.84
CA LEU A 131 -0.37 -10.77 2.66
C LEU A 131 0.76 -10.13 1.85
N ARG A 132 1.53 -10.99 1.17
CA ARG A 132 2.51 -10.54 0.18
C ARG A 132 1.82 -10.31 -1.16
N PRO A 133 2.39 -9.45 -2.04
CA PRO A 133 1.80 -9.22 -3.36
C PRO A 133 1.48 -10.48 -4.16
N ALA A 134 2.38 -11.47 -4.15
CA ALA A 134 2.16 -12.72 -4.89
C ALA A 134 0.94 -13.49 -4.37
N GLU A 135 0.72 -13.46 -3.06
CA GLU A 135 -0.43 -14.14 -2.45
C GLU A 135 -1.75 -13.47 -2.85
N VAL A 136 -1.75 -12.13 -2.85
CA VAL A 136 -2.92 -11.36 -3.28
C VAL A 136 -3.25 -11.65 -4.73
N LEU A 137 -2.22 -11.68 -5.59
CA LEU A 137 -2.39 -11.92 -7.01
C LEU A 137 -3.05 -13.27 -7.28
N LYS A 138 -2.67 -14.30 -6.55
CA LYS A 138 -3.30 -15.63 -6.65
C LYS A 138 -4.77 -15.59 -6.26
N LYS A 139 -5.10 -14.88 -5.18
CA LYS A 139 -6.47 -14.80 -4.67
C LYS A 139 -7.39 -14.02 -5.61
N VAL A 140 -6.90 -12.97 -6.22
CA VAL A 140 -7.70 -12.11 -7.09
C VAL A 140 -7.90 -12.74 -8.46
N LYS A 141 -6.94 -13.52 -8.95
CA LYS A 141 -7.03 -14.18 -10.25
C LYS A 141 -7.94 -15.44 -10.26
N SER A 142 -8.17 -16.01 -9.10
CA SER A 142 -9.02 -17.21 -9.00
C SER A 142 -10.54 -16.88 -8.90
#